data_b85a50dc9a79afaae214092833bf266c
#
_entry.id   b85a50dc9a79afaae214092833bf266c
#
_cell.length_a   1.000
_cell.length_b   1.000
_cell.length_c   1.000
_cell.angle_alpha   90.00
_cell.angle_beta   90.00
_cell.angle_gamma   90.00
#
_symmetry.space_group_name_H-M   'P 1'
#
loop_
_entity.id
_entity.type
_entity.pdbx_description
1 polymer ?
#
loop_
_entity_poly.entity_id
_entity_poly.type
_entity_poly.pdbx_seq_one_letter_code
_entity_poly.pdbx_strand_id
1 'polypeptide(L)'
;MAARKITLPLTEELAKTLHAGDSVLLTGTIYTSRDAGHKRMCEALARGEKLPFDPADATIYYVGPTPEKPGQVIGSAGPTTSGRMDAYAPTMMSVGARGMIGKGARLPEVVDAMKKYSGVYFGAIGGAGALLAKCIKKCELIAYEDLGAEALRKLYVEDMPLVVIIDSEGNNLYDDGRKAYLKEHQN
;
A
#
# COMPACT_ATOMS: atom_id res chain seq x y z
N MET A 1 19.15 10.68 -5.10
CA MET A 1 18.49 10.75 -6.45
C MET A 1 17.18 11.50 -6.32
N ALA A 2 16.74 12.20 -7.37
CA ALA A 2 15.44 12.89 -7.35
C ALA A 2 14.30 11.84 -7.31
N ALA A 3 13.23 12.10 -6.54
CA ALA A 3 12.09 11.22 -6.47
C ALA A 3 11.36 11.15 -7.82
N ARG A 4 11.01 9.94 -8.26
CA ARG A 4 10.27 9.68 -9.51
C ARG A 4 8.78 9.93 -9.31
N LYS A 5 8.17 10.73 -10.19
CA LYS A 5 6.71 10.92 -10.19
C LYS A 5 6.01 9.71 -10.81
N ILE A 6 5.01 9.19 -10.11
CA ILE A 6 4.21 8.03 -10.51
C ILE A 6 2.74 8.44 -10.50
N THR A 7 2.06 8.19 -11.62
CA THR A 7 0.61 8.41 -11.73
C THR A 7 -0.12 7.07 -11.74
N LEU A 8 -1.09 6.91 -10.84
CA LEU A 8 -1.95 5.73 -10.76
C LEU A 8 -3.05 5.75 -11.86
N PRO A 9 -3.58 4.58 -12.27
CA PRO A 9 -3.45 3.25 -11.68
C PRO A 9 -2.07 2.63 -11.89
N LEU A 10 -1.68 1.71 -10.99
CA LEU A 10 -0.41 0.99 -11.06
C LEU A 10 -0.53 -0.19 -12.04
N THR A 11 -0.40 0.10 -13.35
CA THR A 11 -0.45 -0.96 -14.37
C THR A 11 0.72 -1.93 -14.22
N GLU A 12 0.59 -3.10 -14.83
CA GLU A 12 1.67 -4.11 -14.81
C GLU A 12 2.96 -3.57 -15.45
N GLU A 13 2.85 -2.87 -16.56
CA GLU A 13 3.99 -2.24 -17.25
C GLU A 13 4.67 -1.23 -16.34
N LEU A 14 3.91 -0.39 -15.66
CA LEU A 14 4.44 0.60 -14.73
C LEU A 14 5.10 -0.08 -13.52
N ALA A 15 4.48 -1.09 -12.94
CA ALA A 15 5.00 -1.85 -11.80
C ALA A 15 6.38 -2.47 -12.10
N LYS A 16 6.57 -3.03 -13.28
CA LYS A 16 7.85 -3.63 -13.75
C LYS A 16 8.98 -2.61 -13.96
N THR A 17 8.67 -1.32 -14.00
CA THR A 17 9.69 -0.26 -14.09
C THR A 17 10.15 0.29 -12.76
N LEU A 18 9.59 -0.19 -11.66
CA LEU A 18 9.91 0.23 -10.30
C LEU A 18 10.85 -0.77 -9.65
N HIS A 19 11.92 -0.27 -9.03
CA HIS A 19 12.93 -1.10 -8.38
C HIS A 19 13.04 -0.80 -6.89
N ALA A 20 13.35 -1.82 -6.10
CA ALA A 20 13.58 -1.67 -4.66
C ALA A 20 14.61 -0.57 -4.39
N GLY A 21 14.27 0.39 -3.52
CA GLY A 21 15.08 1.57 -3.23
C GLY A 21 14.66 2.84 -3.99
N ASP A 22 13.80 2.74 -5.00
CA ASP A 22 13.30 3.92 -5.71
C ASP A 22 12.51 4.82 -4.76
N SER A 23 12.86 6.11 -4.71
CA SER A 23 12.05 7.14 -4.07
C SER A 23 11.01 7.64 -5.07
N VAL A 24 9.72 7.62 -4.68
CA VAL A 24 8.61 7.99 -5.57
C VAL A 24 7.70 9.04 -4.95
N LEU A 25 7.06 9.82 -5.81
CA LEU A 25 5.95 10.72 -5.48
C LEU A 25 4.70 10.20 -6.19
N LEU A 26 3.78 9.63 -5.41
CA LEU A 26 2.59 8.95 -5.93
C LEU A 26 1.42 9.90 -6.06
N THR A 27 0.79 9.94 -7.24
CA THR A 27 -0.41 10.75 -7.50
C THR A 27 -1.50 9.89 -8.12
N GLY A 28 -2.72 9.99 -7.60
CA GLY A 28 -3.90 9.32 -8.13
C GLY A 28 -4.79 8.70 -7.06
N THR A 29 -5.63 7.75 -7.47
CA THR A 29 -6.59 7.08 -6.59
C THR A 29 -5.96 5.90 -5.87
N ILE A 30 -6.14 5.85 -4.55
CA ILE A 30 -5.81 4.70 -3.70
C ILE A 30 -6.99 4.35 -2.81
N TYR A 31 -6.99 3.13 -2.26
CA TYR A 31 -8.03 2.66 -1.34
C TYR A 31 -7.44 2.38 0.03
N THR A 32 -8.19 2.63 1.11
CA THR A 32 -7.73 2.29 2.46
C THR A 32 -8.29 0.95 2.88
N SER A 33 -7.47 0.09 3.48
CA SER A 33 -7.95 -1.12 4.15
C SER A 33 -6.93 -1.63 5.15
N ARG A 34 -7.41 -2.12 6.29
CA ARG A 34 -6.62 -2.86 7.26
C ARG A 34 -7.13 -4.29 7.38
N ASP A 35 -6.71 -4.99 8.43
CA ASP A 35 -6.99 -6.40 8.66
C ASP A 35 -8.49 -6.75 8.61
N ALA A 36 -9.38 -5.99 9.28
CA ALA A 36 -10.81 -6.27 9.26
C ALA A 36 -11.43 -6.04 7.87
N GLY A 37 -11.03 -4.97 7.17
CA GLY A 37 -11.48 -4.69 5.81
C GLY A 37 -10.99 -5.76 4.81
N HIS A 38 -9.71 -6.15 4.89
CA HIS A 38 -9.16 -7.21 4.04
C HIS A 38 -9.86 -8.56 4.26
N LYS A 39 -10.08 -8.93 5.53
CA LYS A 39 -10.81 -10.15 5.86
C LYS A 39 -12.19 -10.16 5.19
N ARG A 40 -12.97 -9.08 5.35
CA ARG A 40 -14.30 -8.95 4.77
C ARG A 40 -14.29 -9.01 3.25
N MET A 41 -13.33 -8.38 2.59
CA MET A 41 -13.14 -8.45 1.14
C MET A 41 -12.82 -9.88 0.67
N CYS A 42 -11.88 -10.56 1.33
CA CYS A 42 -11.54 -11.94 0.98
C CYS A 42 -12.71 -12.92 1.21
N GLU A 43 -13.50 -12.75 2.27
CA GLU A 43 -14.71 -13.52 2.50
C GLU A 43 -15.78 -13.27 1.42
N ALA A 44 -15.94 -12.02 0.97
CA ALA A 44 -16.84 -11.67 -0.14
C ALA A 44 -16.40 -12.36 -1.44
N LEU A 45 -15.10 -12.28 -1.77
CA LEU A 45 -14.54 -12.98 -2.94
C LEU A 45 -14.73 -14.49 -2.87
N ALA A 46 -14.55 -15.10 -1.69
CA ALA A 46 -14.78 -16.53 -1.49
C ALA A 46 -16.26 -16.96 -1.73
N ARG A 47 -17.20 -16.03 -1.52
CA ARG A 47 -18.63 -16.23 -1.85
C ARG A 47 -18.98 -15.88 -3.31
N GLY A 48 -18.00 -15.46 -4.14
CA GLY A 48 -18.21 -15.01 -5.51
C GLY A 48 -18.85 -13.62 -5.63
N GLU A 49 -18.81 -12.82 -4.57
CA GLU A 49 -19.34 -11.46 -4.55
C GLU A 49 -18.32 -10.47 -5.15
N LYS A 50 -18.82 -9.37 -5.71
CA LYS A 50 -17.96 -8.28 -6.20
C LYS A 50 -17.46 -7.43 -5.03
N LEU A 51 -16.23 -6.93 -5.17
CA LEU A 51 -15.71 -5.93 -4.25
C LEU A 51 -16.42 -4.56 -4.45
N PRO A 52 -16.44 -3.70 -3.42
CA PRO A 52 -17.05 -2.37 -3.52
C PRO A 52 -16.22 -1.37 -4.37
N PHE A 53 -15.13 -1.82 -4.97
CA PHE A 53 -14.32 -1.09 -5.94
C PHE A 53 -13.72 -2.05 -6.96
N ASP A 54 -13.26 -1.52 -8.10
CA ASP A 54 -12.52 -2.32 -9.09
C ASP A 54 -11.10 -2.59 -8.60
N PRO A 55 -10.73 -3.85 -8.34
CA PRO A 55 -9.39 -4.19 -7.87
C PRO A 55 -8.32 -4.13 -8.97
N ALA A 56 -8.69 -4.04 -10.26
CA ALA A 56 -7.72 -4.02 -11.35
C ALA A 56 -6.75 -2.84 -11.20
N ASP A 57 -5.47 -3.15 -11.12
CA ASP A 57 -4.36 -2.19 -10.94
C ASP A 57 -4.49 -1.28 -9.71
N ALA A 58 -5.34 -1.65 -8.76
CA ALA A 58 -5.59 -0.87 -7.56
C ALA A 58 -4.36 -0.84 -6.63
N THR A 59 -4.22 0.29 -5.94
CA THR A 59 -3.25 0.48 -4.87
C THR A 59 -3.98 0.61 -3.54
N ILE A 60 -3.61 -0.21 -2.55
CA ILE A 60 -4.25 -0.26 -1.23
C ILE A 60 -3.29 0.29 -0.18
N TYR A 61 -3.72 1.31 0.54
CA TYR A 61 -3.00 1.90 1.67
C TYR A 61 -3.47 1.26 2.98
N TYR A 62 -2.54 0.64 3.68
CA TYR A 62 -2.79 0.00 4.97
C TYR A 62 -2.79 1.05 6.07
N VAL A 63 -3.92 1.70 6.22
CA VAL A 63 -4.13 2.82 7.14
C VAL A 63 -5.51 2.76 7.78
N GLY A 64 -5.57 3.16 9.05
CA GLY A 64 -6.79 3.52 9.75
C GLY A 64 -6.64 4.98 10.19
N PRO A 65 -7.15 5.95 9.43
CA PRO A 65 -6.98 7.35 9.75
C PRO A 65 -7.69 7.71 11.04
N THR A 66 -7.18 8.72 11.76
CA THR A 66 -7.93 9.33 12.85
C THR A 66 -9.10 10.14 12.26
N PRO A 67 -10.16 10.40 13.04
CA PRO A 67 -11.24 11.29 12.62
C PRO A 67 -10.70 12.66 12.17
N GLU A 68 -11.28 13.19 11.11
CA GLU A 68 -10.98 14.52 10.59
C GLU A 68 -11.45 15.61 11.56
N LYS A 69 -10.69 16.69 11.63
CA LYS A 69 -11.14 17.92 12.30
C LYS A 69 -11.95 18.79 11.33
N PRO A 70 -12.79 19.73 11.82
CA PRO A 70 -13.51 20.65 10.96
C PRO A 70 -12.59 21.30 9.92
N GLY A 71 -12.98 21.22 8.64
CA GLY A 71 -12.22 21.77 7.50
C GLY A 71 -11.07 20.89 7.00
N GLN A 72 -10.85 19.71 7.56
CA GLN A 72 -9.86 18.75 7.07
C GLN A 72 -10.52 17.66 6.20
N VAL A 73 -9.80 17.22 5.17
CA VAL A 73 -10.24 16.11 4.30
C VAL A 73 -10.17 14.78 5.03
N ILE A 74 -9.17 14.62 5.91
CA ILE A 74 -8.88 13.39 6.66
C ILE A 74 -8.04 13.75 7.90
N GLY A 75 -8.10 12.94 8.93
CA GLY A 75 -7.21 13.07 10.08
C GLY A 75 -5.81 12.51 9.80
N SER A 76 -5.03 12.27 10.85
CA SER A 76 -3.70 11.66 10.69
C SER A 76 -3.81 10.30 9.99
N ALA A 77 -3.04 10.12 8.92
CA ALA A 77 -3.10 8.95 8.03
C ALA A 77 -1.73 8.24 7.94
N GLY A 78 -1.22 7.80 9.08
CA GLY A 78 0.03 7.04 9.15
C GLY A 78 -0.14 5.55 8.81
N PRO A 79 0.87 4.90 8.21
CA PRO A 79 0.80 3.50 7.84
C PRO A 79 0.72 2.58 9.06
N THR A 80 -0.07 1.51 8.96
CA THR A 80 -0.03 0.40 9.92
C THR A 80 0.99 -0.66 9.51
N THR A 81 1.32 -1.58 10.42
CA THR A 81 2.21 -2.72 10.14
C THR A 81 1.60 -3.65 9.12
N SER A 82 2.28 -3.84 7.98
CA SER A 82 1.76 -4.55 6.80
C SER A 82 1.62 -6.05 6.99
N GLY A 83 2.42 -6.68 7.86
CA GLY A 83 2.34 -8.11 8.16
C GLY A 83 0.96 -8.57 8.67
N ARG A 84 0.13 -7.66 9.18
CA ARG A 84 -1.27 -7.97 9.55
C ARG A 84 -2.15 -8.32 8.35
N MET A 85 -1.79 -7.86 7.15
CA MET A 85 -2.50 -8.11 5.90
C MET A 85 -1.91 -9.26 5.10
N ASP A 86 -0.83 -9.91 5.57
CA ASP A 86 -0.10 -10.92 4.78
C ASP A 86 -0.97 -12.14 4.45
N ALA A 87 -1.89 -12.52 5.34
CA ALA A 87 -2.85 -13.60 5.09
C ALA A 87 -3.83 -13.30 3.95
N TYR A 88 -4.03 -12.04 3.59
CA TYR A 88 -5.02 -11.57 2.62
C TYR A 88 -4.41 -11.02 1.34
N ALA A 89 -3.19 -10.48 1.41
CA ALA A 89 -2.55 -9.80 0.30
C ALA A 89 -2.41 -10.65 -0.97
N PRO A 90 -2.05 -11.96 -0.91
CA PRO A 90 -2.02 -12.80 -2.10
C PRO A 90 -3.39 -12.91 -2.80
N THR A 91 -4.48 -13.02 -2.05
CA THR A 91 -5.84 -13.04 -2.59
C THR A 91 -6.19 -11.73 -3.29
N MET A 92 -5.87 -10.58 -2.67
CA MET A 92 -6.11 -9.27 -3.29
C MET A 92 -5.30 -9.08 -4.56
N MET A 93 -4.05 -9.54 -4.60
CA MET A 93 -3.23 -9.51 -5.82
C MET A 93 -3.78 -10.43 -6.91
N SER A 94 -4.35 -11.58 -6.55
CA SER A 94 -4.92 -12.53 -7.52
C SER A 94 -6.14 -11.98 -8.27
N VAL A 95 -6.81 -10.97 -7.71
CA VAL A 95 -7.93 -10.27 -8.35
C VAL A 95 -7.54 -8.92 -8.97
N GLY A 96 -6.23 -8.58 -8.97
CA GLY A 96 -5.68 -7.46 -9.72
C GLY A 96 -5.11 -6.30 -8.91
N ALA A 97 -5.24 -6.26 -7.57
CA ALA A 97 -4.62 -5.23 -6.76
C ALA A 97 -3.08 -5.37 -6.81
N ARG A 98 -2.37 -4.33 -7.28
CA ARG A 98 -0.90 -4.39 -7.45
C ARG A 98 -0.12 -3.58 -6.44
N GLY A 99 -0.63 -2.41 -6.07
CA GLY A 99 0.06 -1.51 -5.15
C GLY A 99 -0.32 -1.79 -3.71
N MET A 100 0.67 -1.85 -2.84
CA MET A 100 0.48 -1.97 -1.40
C MET A 100 1.30 -0.87 -0.71
N ILE A 101 0.68 -0.05 0.13
CA ILE A 101 1.37 1.00 0.89
C ILE A 101 1.27 0.67 2.38
N GLY A 102 2.41 0.61 3.07
CA GLY A 102 2.43 0.29 4.49
C GLY A 102 3.79 0.48 5.14
N LYS A 103 4.08 -0.27 6.20
CA LYS A 103 5.39 -0.32 6.87
C LYS A 103 5.69 -1.71 7.41
N GLY A 104 6.98 -2.00 7.59
CA GLY A 104 7.45 -3.28 8.13
C GLY A 104 7.63 -4.35 7.06
N ALA A 105 8.17 -5.49 7.48
CA ALA A 105 8.47 -6.62 6.61
C ALA A 105 7.21 -7.34 6.12
N ARG A 106 7.36 -8.13 5.06
CA ARG A 106 6.33 -9.00 4.51
C ARG A 106 6.78 -10.45 4.58
N LEU A 107 5.84 -11.38 4.69
CA LEU A 107 6.12 -12.81 4.65
C LEU A 107 6.55 -13.26 3.24
N PRO A 108 7.33 -14.37 3.13
CA PRO A 108 7.77 -14.92 1.84
C PRO A 108 6.63 -15.18 0.86
N GLU A 109 5.49 -15.68 1.35
CA GLU A 109 4.31 -15.99 0.53
C GLU A 109 3.73 -14.73 -0.16
N VAL A 110 3.84 -13.56 0.49
CA VAL A 110 3.45 -12.29 -0.11
C VAL A 110 4.44 -11.89 -1.19
N VAL A 111 5.74 -12.06 -0.96
CA VAL A 111 6.79 -11.77 -1.96
C VAL A 111 6.63 -12.68 -3.19
N ASP A 112 6.30 -13.95 -3.01
CA ASP A 112 6.03 -14.87 -4.11
C ASP A 112 4.78 -14.48 -4.90
N ALA A 113 3.73 -14.03 -4.21
CA ALA A 113 2.54 -13.48 -4.88
C ALA A 113 2.86 -12.18 -5.64
N MET A 114 3.73 -11.31 -5.11
CA MET A 114 4.18 -10.10 -5.80
C MET A 114 4.90 -10.43 -7.12
N LYS A 115 5.79 -11.42 -7.12
CA LYS A 115 6.44 -11.90 -8.35
C LYS A 115 5.41 -12.41 -9.36
N LYS A 116 4.45 -13.21 -8.89
CA LYS A 116 3.43 -13.82 -9.75
C LYS A 116 2.48 -12.80 -10.38
N TYR A 117 2.10 -11.77 -9.64
CA TYR A 117 1.08 -10.80 -10.04
C TYR A 117 1.63 -9.40 -10.32
N SER A 118 2.95 -9.26 -10.41
CA SER A 118 3.65 -7.98 -10.62
C SER A 118 3.26 -6.92 -9.57
N GLY A 119 3.20 -7.34 -8.29
CA GLY A 119 2.89 -6.47 -7.17
C GLY A 119 4.07 -5.60 -6.76
N VAL A 120 3.80 -4.40 -6.21
CA VAL A 120 4.82 -3.50 -5.65
C VAL A 120 4.41 -3.10 -4.23
N TYR A 121 5.35 -3.22 -3.31
CA TYR A 121 5.17 -2.78 -1.93
C TYR A 121 5.94 -1.48 -1.67
N PHE A 122 5.19 -0.43 -1.36
CA PHE A 122 5.70 0.90 -1.02
C PHE A 122 5.75 1.07 0.50
N GLY A 123 6.88 1.52 1.00
CA GLY A 123 7.03 1.93 2.38
C GLY A 123 6.63 3.39 2.57
N ALA A 124 5.75 3.65 3.52
CA ALA A 124 5.48 4.99 4.02
C ALA A 124 6.18 5.18 5.37
N ILE A 125 6.72 6.38 5.60
CA ILE A 125 7.48 6.68 6.83
C ILE A 125 6.55 6.65 8.04
N GLY A 126 6.89 5.78 9.01
CA GLY A 126 6.19 5.74 10.30
C GLY A 126 6.36 7.06 11.06
N GLY A 127 5.31 7.50 11.77
CA GLY A 127 5.31 8.78 12.48
C GLY A 127 4.96 10.00 11.61
N ALA A 128 4.98 9.87 10.28
CA ALA A 128 4.69 10.96 9.34
C ALA A 128 3.19 11.09 8.99
N GLY A 129 2.27 10.55 9.81
CA GLY A 129 0.84 10.50 9.49
C GLY A 129 0.19 11.85 9.21
N ALA A 130 0.61 12.91 9.90
CA ALA A 130 0.14 14.28 9.63
C ALA A 130 0.69 14.84 8.31
N LEU A 131 1.92 14.48 7.93
CA LEU A 131 2.52 14.88 6.65
C LEU A 131 1.84 14.14 5.50
N LEU A 132 1.67 12.83 5.62
CA LEU A 132 1.00 12.00 4.60
C LEU A 132 -0.46 12.43 4.39
N ALA A 133 -1.16 12.82 5.46
CA ALA A 133 -2.52 13.37 5.38
C ALA A 133 -2.60 14.63 4.49
N LYS A 134 -1.56 15.48 4.45
CA LYS A 134 -1.52 16.66 3.57
C LYS A 134 -1.50 16.30 2.09
N CYS A 135 -0.98 15.13 1.72
CA CYS A 135 -0.99 14.64 0.35
C CYS A 135 -2.37 14.14 -0.08
N ILE A 136 -3.29 13.87 0.86
CA ILE A 136 -4.64 13.37 0.59
C ILE A 136 -5.55 14.57 0.30
N LYS A 137 -6.04 14.67 -0.94
CA LYS A 137 -6.85 15.78 -1.42
C LYS A 137 -8.35 15.49 -1.41
N LYS A 138 -8.72 14.20 -1.48
CA LYS A 138 -10.11 13.75 -1.39
C LYS A 138 -10.17 12.46 -0.59
N CYS A 139 -11.25 12.31 0.19
CA CYS A 139 -11.56 11.13 0.98
C CYS A 139 -13.05 10.84 0.87
N GLU A 140 -13.41 9.66 0.39
CA GLU A 140 -14.77 9.18 0.22
C GLU A 140 -14.92 7.83 0.93
N LEU A 141 -15.89 7.71 1.81
CA LEU A 141 -16.28 6.44 2.41
C LEU A 141 -17.09 5.65 1.38
N ILE A 142 -16.61 4.46 0.99
CA ILE A 142 -17.25 3.65 -0.05
C ILE A 142 -17.88 2.35 0.47
N ALA A 143 -17.38 1.80 1.59
CA ALA A 143 -17.95 0.60 2.21
C ALA A 143 -17.46 0.38 3.64
N TYR A 144 -18.12 -0.55 4.34
CA TYR A 144 -17.73 -1.05 5.66
C TYR A 144 -17.69 0.05 6.73
N GLU A 145 -18.66 0.95 6.72
CA GLU A 145 -18.78 2.06 7.67
C GLU A 145 -18.75 1.61 9.13
N ASP A 146 -19.34 0.46 9.41
CA ASP A 146 -19.34 -0.19 10.73
C ASP A 146 -17.95 -0.51 11.28
N LEU A 147 -16.92 -0.59 10.42
CA LEU A 147 -15.53 -0.78 10.84
C LEU A 147 -14.84 0.53 11.30
N GLY A 148 -15.51 1.66 11.26
CA GLY A 148 -14.98 2.95 11.75
C GLY A 148 -13.68 3.36 11.05
N ALA A 149 -12.56 3.42 11.78
CA ALA A 149 -11.26 3.77 11.22
C ALA A 149 -10.76 2.76 10.16
N GLU A 150 -11.24 1.53 10.18
CA GLU A 150 -10.91 0.48 9.20
C GLU A 150 -11.91 0.40 8.04
N ALA A 151 -12.89 1.31 7.99
CA ALA A 151 -13.80 1.42 6.87
C ALA A 151 -13.03 1.62 5.56
N LEU A 152 -13.59 1.07 4.48
CA LEU A 152 -13.00 1.19 3.15
C LEU A 152 -13.27 2.59 2.59
N ARG A 153 -12.20 3.33 2.34
CA ARG A 153 -12.25 4.68 1.75
C ARG A 153 -11.52 4.71 0.42
N LYS A 154 -12.01 5.53 -0.47
CA LYS A 154 -11.34 5.93 -1.71
C LYS A 154 -10.69 7.28 -1.46
N LEU A 155 -9.39 7.35 -1.67
CA LEU A 155 -8.60 8.57 -1.51
C LEU A 155 -8.05 9.02 -2.85
N TYR A 156 -7.94 10.32 -3.05
CA TYR A 156 -7.11 10.89 -4.10
C TYR A 156 -5.91 11.57 -3.46
N VAL A 157 -4.71 11.17 -3.87
CA VAL A 157 -3.45 11.68 -3.35
C VAL A 157 -2.67 12.43 -4.41
N GLU A 158 -1.87 13.41 -3.98
CA GLU A 158 -0.95 14.17 -4.84
C GLU A 158 0.45 14.15 -4.22
N ASP A 159 1.43 13.79 -5.05
CA ASP A 159 2.86 13.76 -4.71
C ASP A 159 3.14 13.10 -3.33
N MET A 160 2.43 12.00 -3.01
CA MET A 160 2.64 11.27 -1.75
C MET A 160 4.03 10.63 -1.74
N PRO A 161 4.94 11.01 -0.81
CA PRO A 161 6.31 10.51 -0.80
C PRO A 161 6.38 9.10 -0.23
N LEU A 162 6.90 8.18 -1.02
CA LEU A 162 7.05 6.75 -0.69
C LEU A 162 8.40 6.24 -1.18
N VAL A 163 8.79 5.06 -0.68
CA VAL A 163 9.95 4.30 -1.17
C VAL A 163 9.47 2.92 -1.61
N VAL A 164 9.93 2.43 -2.74
CA VAL A 164 9.72 1.04 -3.15
C VAL A 164 10.55 0.15 -2.23
N ILE A 165 9.88 -0.65 -1.42
CA ILE A 165 10.54 -1.58 -0.49
C ILE A 165 10.72 -2.96 -1.13
N ILE A 166 9.68 -3.46 -1.79
CA ILE A 166 9.75 -4.72 -2.53
C ILE A 166 9.19 -4.45 -3.92
N ASP A 167 9.96 -4.78 -4.95
CA ASP A 167 9.56 -4.62 -6.35
C ASP A 167 8.87 -5.88 -6.90
N SER A 168 8.42 -5.80 -8.15
CA SER A 168 7.71 -6.88 -8.83
C SER A 168 8.57 -8.12 -9.13
N GLU A 169 9.87 -8.03 -8.98
CA GLU A 169 10.83 -9.15 -9.12
C GLU A 169 11.15 -9.79 -7.76
N GLY A 170 10.67 -9.19 -6.66
CA GLY A 170 10.87 -9.67 -5.29
C GLY A 170 12.17 -9.18 -4.66
N ASN A 171 12.89 -8.23 -5.28
CA ASN A 171 14.00 -7.56 -4.63
C ASN A 171 13.47 -6.78 -3.42
N ASN A 172 14.15 -6.90 -2.27
CA ASN A 172 13.68 -6.38 -0.99
C ASN A 172 14.73 -5.47 -0.36
N LEU A 173 14.44 -4.18 -0.30
CA LEU A 173 15.33 -3.17 0.25
C LEU A 173 15.76 -3.45 1.70
N TYR A 174 14.87 -4.04 2.52
CA TYR A 174 15.22 -4.37 3.91
C TYR A 174 16.28 -5.46 4.00
N ASP A 175 16.20 -6.48 3.14
CA ASP A 175 17.16 -7.57 3.11
C ASP A 175 18.50 -7.13 2.50
N ASP A 176 18.44 -6.39 1.41
CA ASP A 176 19.62 -5.92 0.68
C ASP A 176 20.38 -4.85 1.48
N GLY A 177 19.67 -3.92 2.09
CA GLY A 177 20.27 -2.92 2.98
C GLY A 177 20.96 -3.55 4.19
N ARG A 178 20.35 -4.59 4.79
CA ARG A 178 20.96 -5.34 5.89
C ARG A 178 22.22 -6.10 5.43
N LYS A 179 22.17 -6.76 4.29
CA LYS A 179 23.33 -7.49 3.73
C LYS A 179 24.49 -6.54 3.40
N ALA A 180 24.19 -5.38 2.78
CA ALA A 180 25.18 -4.36 2.48
C ALA A 180 25.86 -3.85 3.74
N TYR A 181 25.08 -3.47 4.76
CA TYR A 181 25.59 -3.01 6.04
C TYR A 181 26.50 -4.04 6.72
N LEU A 182 26.07 -5.31 6.80
CA LEU A 182 26.86 -6.37 7.41
C LEU A 182 28.17 -6.60 6.66
N LYS A 183 28.16 -6.51 5.32
CA LYS A 183 29.37 -6.66 4.49
C LYS A 183 30.39 -5.53 4.74
N GLU A 184 29.92 -4.30 4.93
CA GLU A 184 30.78 -3.14 5.21
C GLU A 184 31.38 -3.17 6.64
N HIS A 185 30.70 -3.84 7.60
CA HIS A 185 31.08 -3.83 9.00
C HIS A 185 31.60 -5.20 9.52
N GLN A 186 31.92 -6.14 8.63
CA GLN A 186 32.54 -7.44 8.95
C GLN A 186 34.07 -7.37 9.02
N ASN A 187 34.66 -6.24 9.51
CA ASN A 187 36.07 -6.12 9.85
C ASN A 187 36.30 -6.22 11.36
#